data_08bb5321aca1eb36bcc3eb4127324a32
#
_entry.id   08bb5321aca1eb36bcc3eb4127324a32
#
_cell.length_a   1.000
_cell.length_b   1.000
_cell.length_c   1.000
_cell.angle_alpha   90.00
_cell.angle_beta   90.00
_cell.angle_gamma   90.00
#
_symmetry.space_group_name_H-M   'P 1'
#
loop_
_entity.id
_entity.type
_entity.pdbx_description
1 polymer ?
#
loop_
_entity_poly.entity_id
_entity_poly.type
_entity_poly.pdbx_seq_one_letter_code
_entity_poly.pdbx_strand_id
1 'polypeptide(L)'
;MTDKENDHGHFDEAVEERVINEEYKIWKKNTPFLYDLVMTHALEWPSLTAQWLPDVTRPEGKDYSVHRLILGTHTSDEQNHLLIASVQLPNEDAQFDASHYDNEKGEFGGFGSVSGKIEIEIKINHEGEVNRARYMPQNPCVIATKTPSSDVLVFDYTKHPSKPDPNGVCHPDLRLRGHQKEGYGLSWNPNLNGHLLSASDDHTICLWDINAAPSGNKIIDAKTIFTGHTAVVEDVAWHLLHESLFGSVADDQKLMIWDTRSAAHNKPSHTVDAHSAEVNCLSFNPYSEFILASGSADKTVALWDLRNLKLKLHSFESHKDEIFQVLNLLLEMILI
;
A
#
# COMPACT_ATOMS: atom_id res chain seq x y z
N MET A 1 33.27 -3.40 -34.90
CA MET A 1 32.56 -4.61 -34.50
C MET A 1 31.76 -4.32 -33.21
N THR A 2 30.83 -3.35 -33.25
CA THR A 2 30.06 -2.88 -32.07
C THR A 2 28.58 -2.62 -32.36
N ASP A 3 28.07 -3.00 -33.54
CA ASP A 3 26.69 -2.67 -33.95
C ASP A 3 25.77 -3.88 -34.06
N LYS A 4 26.18 -5.09 -33.65
CA LYS A 4 25.34 -6.30 -33.73
C LYS A 4 24.69 -6.75 -32.40
N GLU A 5 25.16 -6.25 -31.25
CA GLU A 5 24.60 -6.65 -29.94
C GLU A 5 23.37 -5.80 -29.56
N ASN A 6 23.24 -4.56 -30.04
CA ASN A 6 22.08 -3.70 -29.76
C ASN A 6 20.80 -4.07 -30.57
N ASP A 7 20.94 -4.80 -31.68
CA ASP A 7 19.79 -5.11 -32.57
C ASP A 7 19.02 -6.35 -32.05
N HIS A 8 19.67 -7.29 -31.38
CA HIS A 8 19.00 -8.46 -30.79
C HIS A 8 18.16 -8.09 -29.56
N GLY A 9 18.64 -7.21 -28.68
CA GLY A 9 17.89 -6.80 -27.50
C GLY A 9 16.58 -6.07 -27.84
N HIS A 10 16.61 -5.19 -28.84
CA HIS A 10 15.43 -4.43 -29.24
C HIS A 10 14.40 -5.28 -30.02
N PHE A 11 14.84 -6.35 -30.70
CA PHE A 11 13.94 -7.29 -31.36
C PHE A 11 13.23 -8.19 -30.35
N ASP A 12 13.93 -8.65 -29.31
CA ASP A 12 13.36 -9.46 -28.25
C ASP A 12 12.34 -8.67 -27.41
N GLU A 13 12.62 -7.41 -27.06
CA GLU A 13 11.67 -6.52 -26.36
C GLU A 13 10.38 -6.29 -27.19
N ALA A 14 10.49 -6.04 -28.50
CA ALA A 14 9.33 -5.83 -29.36
C ALA A 14 8.47 -7.10 -29.52
N VAL A 15 9.08 -8.27 -29.48
CA VAL A 15 8.36 -9.56 -29.50
C VAL A 15 7.65 -9.80 -28.18
N GLU A 16 8.30 -9.52 -27.06
CA GLU A 16 7.72 -9.64 -25.73
C GLU A 16 6.54 -8.69 -25.55
N GLU A 17 6.68 -7.43 -25.90
CA GLU A 17 5.59 -6.44 -25.88
C GLU A 17 4.38 -6.89 -26.72
N ARG A 18 4.63 -7.49 -27.89
CA ARG A 18 3.56 -8.01 -28.74
C ARG A 18 2.82 -9.19 -28.08
N VAL A 19 3.56 -10.10 -27.43
CA VAL A 19 2.97 -11.23 -26.69
C VAL A 19 2.10 -10.72 -25.55
N ILE A 20 2.63 -9.79 -24.72
CA ILE A 20 1.89 -9.17 -23.61
C ILE A 20 0.60 -8.51 -24.11
N ASN A 21 0.66 -7.75 -25.21
CA ASN A 21 -0.51 -7.10 -25.80
C ASN A 21 -1.57 -8.11 -26.27
N GLU A 22 -1.16 -9.23 -26.87
CA GLU A 22 -2.12 -10.26 -27.30
C GLU A 22 -2.72 -11.01 -26.10
N GLU A 23 -1.96 -11.31 -25.08
CA GLU A 23 -2.45 -11.88 -23.83
C GLU A 23 -3.44 -10.95 -23.13
N TYR A 24 -3.14 -9.65 -23.08
CA TYR A 24 -4.04 -8.63 -22.55
C TYR A 24 -5.37 -8.56 -23.31
N LYS A 25 -5.34 -8.63 -24.65
CA LYS A 25 -6.56 -8.65 -25.46
C LYS A 25 -7.42 -9.89 -25.20
N ILE A 26 -6.78 -11.04 -25.00
CA ILE A 26 -7.47 -12.29 -24.64
C ILE A 26 -8.10 -12.17 -23.25
N TRP A 27 -7.33 -11.68 -22.27
CA TRP A 27 -7.84 -11.43 -20.92
C TRP A 27 -9.03 -10.45 -20.95
N LYS A 28 -8.90 -9.32 -21.66
CA LYS A 28 -9.96 -8.32 -21.79
C LYS A 28 -11.26 -8.90 -22.36
N LYS A 29 -11.17 -9.79 -23.34
CA LYS A 29 -12.35 -10.51 -23.88
C LYS A 29 -12.99 -11.46 -22.86
N ASN A 30 -12.22 -11.98 -21.95
CA ASN A 30 -12.68 -12.96 -20.96
C ASN A 30 -13.16 -12.31 -19.65
N THR A 31 -12.91 -11.02 -19.44
CA THR A 31 -13.28 -10.32 -18.19
C THR A 31 -14.73 -10.50 -17.80
N PRO A 32 -15.75 -10.51 -18.71
CA PRO A 32 -17.14 -10.72 -18.34
C PRO A 32 -17.45 -12.06 -17.70
N PHE A 33 -16.60 -13.05 -17.92
CA PHE A 33 -16.76 -14.41 -17.39
C PHE A 33 -15.91 -14.65 -16.15
N LEU A 34 -14.99 -13.74 -15.85
CA LEU A 34 -14.03 -13.86 -14.76
C LEU A 34 -14.32 -12.96 -13.58
N TYR A 35 -14.99 -11.82 -13.81
CA TYR A 35 -15.18 -10.76 -12.82
C TYR A 35 -16.60 -10.21 -12.84
N ASP A 36 -17.11 -9.82 -11.69
CA ASP A 36 -18.38 -9.12 -11.55
C ASP A 36 -18.25 -7.65 -11.96
N LEU A 37 -17.08 -7.05 -11.72
CA LEU A 37 -16.78 -5.66 -12.09
C LEU A 37 -15.30 -5.51 -12.42
N VAL A 38 -15.02 -4.86 -13.55
CA VAL A 38 -13.67 -4.37 -13.90
C VAL A 38 -13.78 -2.90 -14.28
N MET A 39 -13.02 -2.07 -13.57
CA MET A 39 -12.88 -0.65 -13.87
C MET A 39 -11.41 -0.33 -14.12
N THR A 40 -11.12 0.42 -15.17
CA THR A 40 -9.77 0.87 -15.50
C THR A 40 -9.73 2.39 -15.50
N HIS A 41 -8.68 2.96 -14.91
CA HIS A 41 -8.45 4.40 -14.89
C HIS A 41 -6.95 4.68 -15.01
N ALA A 42 -6.58 5.53 -15.97
CA ALA A 42 -5.19 5.97 -16.09
C ALA A 42 -4.99 7.23 -15.25
N LEU A 43 -4.12 7.14 -14.25
CA LEU A 43 -3.66 8.30 -13.49
C LEU A 43 -2.71 9.13 -14.35
N GLU A 44 -2.62 10.43 -14.06
CA GLU A 44 -1.65 11.34 -14.67
C GLU A 44 -0.20 10.88 -14.40
N TRP A 45 0.07 10.41 -13.18
CA TRP A 45 1.34 9.84 -12.74
C TRP A 45 1.11 8.51 -12.01
N PRO A 46 2.04 7.56 -12.06
CA PRO A 46 1.89 6.31 -11.32
C PRO A 46 1.81 6.54 -9.82
N SER A 47 1.13 5.64 -9.12
CA SER A 47 1.03 5.63 -7.67
C SER A 47 1.70 4.38 -7.10
N LEU A 48 2.63 4.56 -6.15
CA LEU A 48 3.29 3.48 -5.41
C LEU A 48 2.44 2.98 -4.24
N THR A 49 1.29 3.61 -3.98
CA THR A 49 0.44 3.31 -2.82
C THR A 49 -1.03 3.35 -3.20
N ALA A 50 -1.82 2.44 -2.60
CA ALA A 50 -3.27 2.46 -2.70
C ALA A 50 -3.88 1.94 -1.40
N GLN A 51 -4.91 2.62 -0.91
CA GLN A 51 -5.67 2.16 0.25
C GLN A 51 -7.10 2.71 0.20
N TRP A 52 -8.10 1.82 0.32
CA TRP A 52 -9.48 2.25 0.49
C TRP A 52 -9.67 2.98 1.81
N LEU A 53 -10.36 4.11 1.78
CA LEU A 53 -10.90 4.75 2.99
C LEU A 53 -12.15 3.98 3.44
N PRO A 54 -12.44 3.94 4.76
CA PRO A 54 -13.54 3.13 5.27
C PRO A 54 -14.93 3.74 5.06
N ASP A 55 -15.01 5.00 4.66
CA ASP A 55 -16.27 5.70 4.46
C ASP A 55 -16.92 5.33 3.13
N VAL A 56 -18.23 5.11 3.17
CA VAL A 56 -19.07 4.81 2.01
C VAL A 56 -20.26 5.75 2.01
N THR A 57 -20.46 6.48 0.91
CA THR A 57 -21.63 7.33 0.71
C THR A 57 -22.61 6.65 -0.24
N ARG A 58 -23.88 6.55 0.15
CA ARG A 58 -24.95 6.02 -0.69
C ARG A 58 -25.94 7.14 -1.01
N PRO A 59 -25.85 7.80 -2.19
CA PRO A 59 -26.75 8.86 -2.57
C PRO A 59 -28.18 8.31 -2.73
N GLU A 60 -29.16 9.03 -2.20
CA GLU A 60 -30.55 8.62 -2.25
C GLU A 60 -31.07 8.52 -3.70
N GLY A 61 -31.74 7.42 -4.02
CA GLY A 61 -32.30 7.18 -5.36
C GLY A 61 -31.28 6.87 -6.44
N LYS A 62 -30.03 6.54 -6.08
CA LYS A 62 -28.99 6.09 -7.01
C LYS A 62 -28.73 4.60 -6.85
N ASP A 63 -28.32 3.97 -7.94
CA ASP A 63 -27.96 2.56 -8.04
C ASP A 63 -26.46 2.28 -7.77
N TYR A 64 -25.73 3.28 -7.24
CA TYR A 64 -24.33 3.18 -6.89
C TYR A 64 -24.02 3.74 -5.51
N SER A 65 -22.92 3.30 -4.95
CA SER A 65 -22.27 3.86 -3.77
C SER A 65 -20.95 4.53 -4.16
N VAL A 66 -20.55 5.54 -3.40
CA VAL A 66 -19.27 6.25 -3.58
C VAL A 66 -18.32 5.80 -2.49
N HIS A 67 -17.20 5.25 -2.93
CA HIS A 67 -16.07 4.86 -2.09
C HIS A 67 -14.90 5.82 -2.34
N ARG A 68 -13.96 5.92 -1.40
CA ARG A 68 -12.80 6.76 -1.57
C ARG A 68 -11.51 5.97 -1.45
N LEU A 69 -10.51 6.35 -2.23
CA LEU A 69 -9.22 5.69 -2.36
C LEU A 69 -8.09 6.69 -2.13
N ILE A 70 -7.16 6.36 -1.24
CA ILE A 70 -5.90 7.08 -1.07
C ILE A 70 -4.93 6.60 -2.13
N LEU A 71 -4.34 7.54 -2.85
CA LEU A 71 -3.31 7.34 -3.84
C LEU A 71 -2.19 8.36 -3.64
N GLY A 72 -1.08 8.18 -4.33
CA GLY A 72 -0.01 9.15 -4.43
C GLY A 72 0.39 9.41 -5.86
N THR A 73 1.43 10.20 -6.04
CA THR A 73 2.13 10.36 -7.33
C THR A 73 3.58 9.94 -7.18
N HIS A 74 4.15 9.50 -8.29
CA HIS A 74 5.58 9.24 -8.43
C HIS A 74 6.07 9.95 -9.69
N THR A 75 6.66 11.11 -9.51
CA THR A 75 7.24 11.93 -10.57
C THR A 75 8.61 12.44 -10.16
N SER A 76 9.55 12.51 -11.09
CA SER A 76 10.90 13.04 -10.86
C SER A 76 11.02 14.54 -11.15
N ASP A 77 10.19 15.07 -12.04
CA ASP A 77 10.36 16.42 -12.62
C ASP A 77 9.21 17.37 -12.31
N GLU A 78 8.11 16.85 -11.75
CA GLU A 78 6.92 17.65 -11.43
C GLU A 78 6.59 17.59 -9.94
N GLN A 79 5.66 18.45 -9.52
CA GLN A 79 5.16 18.47 -8.15
C GLN A 79 4.44 17.15 -7.83
N ASN A 80 4.88 16.48 -6.78
CA ASN A 80 4.22 15.30 -6.24
C ASN A 80 3.03 15.66 -5.33
N HIS A 81 2.07 14.76 -5.26
CA HIS A 81 0.83 14.96 -4.49
C HIS A 81 0.39 13.69 -3.75
N LEU A 82 -0.16 13.90 -2.55
CA LEU A 82 -1.08 12.94 -1.93
C LEU A 82 -2.46 13.16 -2.55
N LEU A 83 -3.10 12.06 -2.98
CA LEU A 83 -4.37 12.10 -3.69
C LEU A 83 -5.47 11.37 -2.93
N ILE A 84 -6.69 11.91 -2.96
CA ILE A 84 -7.89 11.17 -2.60
C ILE A 84 -8.80 11.16 -3.82
N ALA A 85 -9.13 9.95 -4.26
CA ALA A 85 -10.03 9.70 -5.39
C ALA A 85 -11.36 9.17 -4.88
N SER A 86 -12.46 9.59 -5.51
CA SER A 86 -13.76 8.96 -5.38
C SER A 86 -13.96 7.91 -6.48
N VAL A 87 -14.56 6.80 -6.09
CA VAL A 87 -14.87 5.67 -6.98
C VAL A 87 -16.34 5.34 -6.83
N GLN A 88 -17.10 5.41 -7.92
CA GLN A 88 -18.48 5.00 -7.96
C GLN A 88 -18.56 3.50 -8.24
N LEU A 89 -19.09 2.73 -7.31
CA LEU A 89 -19.32 1.29 -7.46
C LEU A 89 -20.81 0.99 -7.48
N PRO A 90 -21.29 0.09 -8.38
CA PRO A 90 -22.70 -0.30 -8.40
C PRO A 90 -23.10 -0.92 -7.06
N ASN A 91 -24.36 -0.72 -6.66
CA ASN A 91 -24.92 -1.42 -5.52
C ASN A 91 -25.13 -2.90 -5.87
N GLU A 92 -25.23 -3.77 -4.85
CA GLU A 92 -25.42 -5.21 -5.04
C GLU A 92 -26.71 -5.57 -5.82
N ASP A 93 -27.72 -4.71 -5.71
CA ASP A 93 -29.01 -4.84 -6.40
C ASP A 93 -29.07 -4.14 -7.77
N ALA A 94 -27.97 -3.51 -8.20
CA ALA A 94 -27.89 -2.88 -9.51
C ALA A 94 -28.01 -3.93 -10.62
N GLN A 95 -28.98 -3.72 -11.52
CA GLN A 95 -29.18 -4.64 -12.64
C GLN A 95 -28.05 -4.46 -13.66
N PHE A 96 -27.36 -5.56 -13.94
CA PHE A 96 -26.35 -5.61 -14.99
C PHE A 96 -27.02 -5.62 -16.36
N ASP A 97 -26.78 -4.60 -17.17
CA ASP A 97 -27.20 -4.53 -18.57
C ASP A 97 -26.03 -4.86 -19.48
N ALA A 98 -25.97 -6.13 -19.92
CA ALA A 98 -24.95 -6.60 -20.87
C ALA A 98 -25.16 -6.10 -22.31
N SER A 99 -26.23 -5.34 -22.60
CA SER A 99 -26.55 -4.84 -23.96
C SER A 99 -25.56 -3.79 -24.47
N HIS A 100 -24.77 -3.20 -23.57
CA HIS A 100 -23.75 -2.19 -23.90
C HIS A 100 -22.35 -2.76 -24.12
N TYR A 101 -22.20 -4.08 -24.28
CA TYR A 101 -20.90 -4.65 -24.67
C TYR A 101 -20.56 -4.29 -26.10
N ASP A 102 -19.53 -3.47 -26.28
CA ASP A 102 -18.99 -3.15 -27.61
C ASP A 102 -18.03 -4.26 -28.06
N ASN A 103 -18.55 -5.14 -28.93
CA ASN A 103 -17.80 -6.27 -29.48
C ASN A 103 -16.58 -5.84 -30.32
N GLU A 104 -16.57 -4.64 -30.90
CA GLU A 104 -15.46 -4.17 -31.76
C GLU A 104 -14.31 -3.62 -30.91
N LYS A 105 -14.64 -2.90 -29.83
CA LYS A 105 -13.64 -2.33 -28.92
C LYS A 105 -13.26 -3.28 -27.78
N GLY A 106 -14.09 -4.30 -27.51
CA GLY A 106 -13.92 -5.19 -26.36
C GLY A 106 -14.06 -4.44 -25.02
N GLU A 107 -14.86 -3.37 -25.00
CA GLU A 107 -15.11 -2.56 -23.82
C GLU A 107 -16.52 -2.82 -23.30
N PHE A 108 -16.63 -3.02 -21.96
CA PHE A 108 -17.91 -2.94 -21.31
C PHE A 108 -18.28 -1.48 -21.15
N GLY A 109 -19.43 -1.09 -21.72
CA GLY A 109 -20.15 0.07 -21.24
C GLY A 109 -20.57 -0.19 -19.79
N GLY A 110 -20.43 0.79 -18.92
CA GLY A 110 -20.67 0.66 -17.50
C GLY A 110 -22.06 0.13 -17.14
N PHE A 111 -22.26 -0.15 -15.87
CA PHE A 111 -23.52 -0.63 -15.30
C PHE A 111 -24.63 0.41 -15.47
N GLY A 112 -25.74 0.05 -16.10
CA GLY A 112 -26.90 0.91 -16.27
C GLY A 112 -26.57 2.25 -16.93
N SER A 113 -27.14 3.34 -16.40
CA SER A 113 -26.85 4.71 -16.83
C SER A 113 -25.55 5.30 -16.26
N VAL A 114 -24.84 4.57 -15.40
CA VAL A 114 -23.64 5.03 -14.71
C VAL A 114 -22.44 4.25 -15.21
N SER A 115 -21.64 4.91 -16.08
CA SER A 115 -20.27 4.46 -16.28
C SER A 115 -19.52 4.63 -14.95
N GLY A 116 -18.88 3.57 -14.45
CA GLY A 116 -18.05 3.66 -13.24
C GLY A 116 -17.11 4.86 -13.34
N LYS A 117 -17.18 5.77 -12.38
CA LYS A 117 -16.48 7.04 -12.42
C LYS A 117 -15.42 7.06 -11.34
N ILE A 118 -14.18 7.37 -11.74
CA ILE A 118 -13.08 7.62 -10.81
C ILE A 118 -12.67 9.08 -10.99
N GLU A 119 -12.71 9.85 -9.91
CA GLU A 119 -12.38 11.27 -9.92
C GLU A 119 -11.45 11.61 -8.77
N ILE A 120 -10.41 12.41 -9.04
CA ILE A 120 -9.55 12.94 -7.98
C ILE A 120 -10.29 14.09 -7.31
N GLU A 121 -10.65 13.91 -6.03
CA GLU A 121 -11.35 14.91 -5.22
C GLU A 121 -10.40 15.88 -4.52
N ILE A 122 -9.28 15.34 -4.00
CA ILE A 122 -8.32 16.12 -3.21
C ILE A 122 -6.92 15.84 -3.71
N LYS A 123 -6.17 16.93 -3.93
CA LYS A 123 -4.73 16.93 -4.19
C LYS A 123 -4.03 17.77 -3.10
N ILE A 124 -3.07 17.20 -2.39
CA ILE A 124 -2.27 17.89 -1.39
C ILE A 124 -0.80 17.83 -1.85
N ASN A 125 -0.13 19.01 -1.90
CA ASN A 125 1.29 19.07 -2.23
C ASN A 125 2.11 18.18 -1.29
N HIS A 126 2.96 17.34 -1.88
CA HIS A 126 3.80 16.39 -1.16
C HIS A 126 5.27 16.60 -1.49
N GLU A 127 6.14 16.38 -0.52
CA GLU A 127 7.60 16.53 -0.63
C GLU A 127 8.20 15.24 -1.21
N GLY A 128 8.46 15.25 -2.53
CA GLY A 128 8.85 14.07 -3.28
C GLY A 128 7.70 13.10 -3.53
N GLU A 129 8.01 11.95 -4.11
CA GLU A 129 7.03 10.88 -4.37
C GLU A 129 6.43 10.32 -3.07
N VAL A 130 5.22 9.80 -3.17
CA VAL A 130 4.52 9.15 -2.06
C VAL A 130 4.85 7.67 -2.08
N ASN A 131 5.89 7.25 -1.34
CA ASN A 131 6.31 5.84 -1.27
C ASN A 131 5.24 4.95 -0.65
N ARG A 132 4.57 5.43 0.40
CA ARG A 132 3.43 4.78 1.04
C ARG A 132 2.54 5.80 1.73
N ALA A 133 1.23 5.59 1.69
CA ALA A 133 0.25 6.37 2.44
C ALA A 133 -0.72 5.44 3.17
N ARG A 134 -1.03 5.74 4.45
CA ARG A 134 -1.96 4.95 5.28
C ARG A 134 -2.77 5.88 6.18
N TYR A 135 -4.10 5.66 6.23
CA TYR A 135 -4.96 6.40 7.16
C TYR A 135 -4.88 5.82 8.58
N MET A 136 -5.11 6.68 9.57
CA MET A 136 -5.19 6.28 10.97
C MET A 136 -6.57 5.65 11.27
N PRO A 137 -6.64 4.41 11.76
CA PRO A 137 -7.92 3.70 11.96
C PRO A 137 -8.91 4.45 12.87
N GLN A 138 -8.41 5.14 13.89
CA GLN A 138 -9.25 5.90 14.84
C GLN A 138 -9.76 7.22 14.28
N ASN A 139 -9.09 7.78 13.26
CA ASN A 139 -9.49 8.98 12.53
C ASN A 139 -9.03 8.90 11.07
N PRO A 140 -9.86 8.37 10.16
CA PRO A 140 -9.49 8.19 8.75
C PRO A 140 -9.16 9.47 7.98
N CYS A 141 -9.46 10.66 8.55
CA CYS A 141 -9.04 11.93 7.96
C CYS A 141 -7.54 12.19 8.10
N VAL A 142 -6.87 11.48 9.01
CA VAL A 142 -5.43 11.60 9.26
C VAL A 142 -4.68 10.54 8.47
N ILE A 143 -3.80 10.97 7.58
CA ILE A 143 -3.02 10.11 6.69
C ILE A 143 -1.53 10.35 6.97
N ALA A 144 -0.78 9.28 7.22
CA ALA A 144 0.67 9.31 7.24
C ALA A 144 1.24 8.90 5.88
N THR A 145 2.35 9.52 5.49
CA THR A 145 3.03 9.23 4.23
C THR A 145 4.52 9.00 4.44
N LYS A 146 5.09 8.06 3.69
CA LYS A 146 6.53 7.90 3.50
C LYS A 146 6.98 8.75 2.32
N THR A 147 8.11 9.42 2.48
CA THR A 147 8.72 10.29 1.47
C THR A 147 10.08 9.72 1.04
N PRO A 148 10.70 10.19 -0.06
CA PRO A 148 12.09 9.86 -0.38
C PRO A 148 13.10 10.47 0.60
N SER A 149 12.66 11.33 1.50
CA SER A 149 13.46 11.77 2.64
C SER A 149 13.31 10.80 3.82
N SER A 150 14.08 11.02 4.88
CA SER A 150 14.00 10.22 6.11
C SER A 150 12.76 10.50 6.96
N ASP A 151 12.05 11.60 6.70
CA ASP A 151 10.90 12.03 7.51
C ASP A 151 9.61 11.32 7.08
N VAL A 152 8.74 11.05 8.06
CA VAL A 152 7.35 10.64 7.81
C VAL A 152 6.46 11.87 8.00
N LEU A 153 5.57 12.14 7.04
CA LEU A 153 4.65 13.26 7.09
C LEU A 153 3.26 12.79 7.51
N VAL A 154 2.54 13.66 8.21
CA VAL A 154 1.14 13.42 8.60
C VAL A 154 0.28 14.57 8.13
N PHE A 155 -0.83 14.24 7.48
CA PHE A 155 -1.80 15.20 6.95
C PHE A 155 -3.19 14.87 7.49
N ASP A 156 -3.89 15.89 7.98
CA ASP A 156 -5.34 15.85 8.15
C ASP A 156 -5.96 16.50 6.91
N TYR A 157 -6.43 15.69 5.97
CA TYR A 157 -6.90 16.20 4.67
C TYR A 157 -8.09 17.16 4.79
N THR A 158 -8.81 17.19 5.92
CA THR A 158 -9.90 18.13 6.15
C THR A 158 -9.42 19.55 6.41
N LYS A 159 -8.13 19.72 6.74
CA LYS A 159 -7.49 21.03 6.97
C LYS A 159 -6.83 21.60 5.71
N HIS A 160 -6.81 20.83 4.63
CA HIS A 160 -6.21 21.22 3.36
C HIS A 160 -7.29 21.54 2.32
N PRO A 161 -7.04 22.51 1.43
CA PRO A 161 -7.93 22.76 0.31
C PRO A 161 -7.90 21.56 -0.65
N SER A 162 -9.03 21.32 -1.34
CA SER A 162 -9.13 20.21 -2.32
C SER A 162 -8.21 20.39 -3.54
N LYS A 163 -7.85 21.65 -3.86
CA LYS A 163 -6.87 21.99 -4.89
C LYS A 163 -5.61 22.52 -4.20
N PRO A 164 -4.42 22.00 -4.58
CA PRO A 164 -3.17 22.40 -3.94
C PRO A 164 -2.82 23.84 -4.25
N ASP A 165 -2.01 24.45 -3.37
CA ASP A 165 -1.41 25.75 -3.63
C ASP A 165 -0.46 25.65 -4.84
N PRO A 166 -0.61 26.53 -5.85
CA PRO A 166 0.26 26.53 -7.04
C PRO A 166 1.74 26.77 -6.76
N ASN A 167 2.10 27.28 -5.57
CA ASN A 167 3.49 27.46 -5.19
C ASN A 167 4.26 26.16 -4.96
N GLY A 168 3.58 25.00 -4.94
CA GLY A 168 4.16 23.68 -4.76
C GLY A 168 4.66 23.37 -3.34
N VAL A 169 4.46 24.26 -2.37
CA VAL A 169 4.97 24.06 -1.02
C VAL A 169 4.16 23.00 -0.29
N CYS A 170 4.87 22.02 0.29
CA CYS A 170 4.29 20.99 1.15
C CYS A 170 4.13 21.51 2.57
N HIS A 171 2.92 21.43 3.12
CA HIS A 171 2.58 21.88 4.47
C HIS A 171 1.98 20.72 5.29
N PRO A 172 2.79 19.77 5.78
CA PRO A 172 2.27 18.70 6.63
C PRO A 172 1.76 19.27 7.97
N ASP A 173 0.75 18.61 8.54
CA ASP A 173 0.29 18.92 9.90
C ASP A 173 1.33 18.53 10.95
N LEU A 174 1.98 17.36 10.74
CA LEU A 174 3.10 16.89 11.56
C LEU A 174 4.23 16.35 10.68
N ARG A 175 5.46 16.49 11.18
CA ARG A 175 6.68 15.87 10.63
C ARG A 175 7.30 14.99 11.70
N LEU A 176 7.42 13.71 11.42
CA LEU A 176 7.93 12.68 12.34
C LEU A 176 9.38 12.37 11.98
N ARG A 177 10.29 12.61 12.94
CA ARG A 177 11.72 12.44 12.77
C ARG A 177 12.22 11.20 13.51
N GLY A 178 13.28 10.59 13.01
CA GLY A 178 13.92 9.43 13.63
C GLY A 178 14.77 8.62 12.66
N HIS A 179 14.28 8.41 11.45
CA HIS A 179 15.02 7.74 10.38
C HIS A 179 16.13 8.61 9.79
N GLN A 180 17.09 7.95 9.14
CA GLN A 180 18.20 8.58 8.42
C GLN A 180 18.15 8.36 6.91
N LYS A 181 17.26 7.49 6.45
CA LYS A 181 17.01 7.17 5.04
C LYS A 181 15.50 7.03 4.81
N GLU A 182 15.12 6.96 3.56
CA GLU A 182 13.77 6.63 3.12
C GLU A 182 13.35 5.21 3.51
N GLY A 183 12.20 4.79 3.06
CA GLY A 183 11.66 3.44 3.18
C GLY A 183 10.19 3.38 2.79
N TYR A 184 9.59 2.20 2.96
CA TYR A 184 8.22 1.91 2.50
C TYR A 184 7.27 1.50 3.63
N GLY A 185 7.70 0.66 4.56
CA GLY A 185 6.85 0.12 5.62
C GLY A 185 6.23 1.20 6.49
N LEU A 186 4.89 1.16 6.67
CA LEU A 186 4.12 2.15 7.42
C LEU A 186 2.86 1.51 7.99
N SER A 187 2.67 1.56 9.32
CA SER A 187 1.54 0.90 9.98
C SER A 187 1.04 1.66 11.19
N TRP A 188 -0.23 2.06 11.18
CA TRP A 188 -0.92 2.60 12.34
C TRP A 188 -1.38 1.50 13.28
N ASN A 189 -1.24 1.73 14.59
CA ASN A 189 -1.77 0.81 15.59
C ASN A 189 -3.31 0.87 15.62
N PRO A 190 -4.01 -0.26 15.38
CA PRO A 190 -5.46 -0.25 15.38
C PRO A 190 -6.07 -0.16 16.80
N ASN A 191 -5.29 -0.46 17.84
CA ASN A 191 -5.75 -0.54 19.23
C ASN A 191 -5.29 0.65 20.08
N LEU A 192 -4.14 1.27 19.75
CA LEU A 192 -3.61 2.46 20.42
C LEU A 192 -3.66 3.67 19.50
N ASN A 193 -4.52 4.62 19.85
CA ASN A 193 -4.71 5.84 19.08
C ASN A 193 -3.39 6.61 18.90
N GLY A 194 -3.08 6.96 17.66
CA GLY A 194 -1.95 7.81 17.30
C GLY A 194 -0.57 7.13 17.34
N HIS A 195 -0.49 5.83 17.56
CA HIS A 195 0.78 5.10 17.50
C HIS A 195 1.07 4.63 16.07
N LEU A 196 2.21 5.05 15.53
CA LEU A 196 2.63 4.77 14.15
C LEU A 196 4.00 4.11 14.14
N LEU A 197 4.13 3.02 13.36
CA LEU A 197 5.40 2.38 13.01
C LEU A 197 5.81 2.73 11.59
N SER A 198 7.11 2.84 11.38
CA SER A 198 7.70 3.00 10.06
C SER A 198 8.99 2.19 9.95
N ALA A 199 9.20 1.57 8.79
CA ALA A 199 10.41 0.86 8.40
C ALA A 199 11.25 1.70 7.44
N SER A 200 12.58 1.45 7.38
CA SER A 200 13.49 2.26 6.57
C SER A 200 14.72 1.47 6.09
N ASP A 201 15.31 2.00 5.03
CA ASP A 201 16.60 1.62 4.47
C ASP A 201 17.78 1.85 5.42
N ASP A 202 17.55 2.53 6.54
CA ASP A 202 18.53 2.71 7.62
C ASP A 202 18.62 1.49 8.56
N HIS A 203 17.93 0.41 8.25
CA HIS A 203 17.83 -0.86 8.98
C HIS A 203 17.08 -0.75 10.31
N THR A 204 16.37 0.34 10.54
CA THR A 204 15.64 0.59 11.79
C THR A 204 14.13 0.64 11.60
N ILE A 205 13.42 0.50 12.73
CA ILE A 205 11.99 0.73 12.81
C ILE A 205 11.76 1.83 13.83
N CYS A 206 11.06 2.89 13.45
CA CYS A 206 10.69 3.96 14.34
C CYS A 206 9.24 3.82 14.81
N LEU A 207 9.00 4.12 16.07
CA LEU A 207 7.67 4.22 16.69
C LEU A 207 7.45 5.66 17.15
N TRP A 208 6.34 6.26 16.75
CA TRP A 208 5.87 7.57 17.24
C TRP A 208 4.52 7.45 17.94
N ASP A 209 4.27 8.39 18.85
CA ASP A 209 2.97 8.69 19.41
C ASP A 209 2.63 10.15 19.04
N ILE A 210 1.74 10.33 18.07
CA ILE A 210 1.41 11.68 17.57
C ILE A 210 0.61 12.50 18.58
N ASN A 211 0.02 11.88 19.61
CA ASN A 211 -0.67 12.59 20.68
C ASN A 211 0.29 13.22 21.69
N ALA A 212 1.56 12.80 21.69
CA ALA A 212 2.59 13.34 22.59
C ALA A 212 3.16 14.71 22.13
N ALA A 213 2.69 15.23 20.98
CA ALA A 213 3.16 16.52 20.47
C ALA A 213 2.83 17.67 21.44
N PRO A 214 3.82 18.47 21.85
CA PRO A 214 3.55 19.71 22.56
C PRO A 214 2.69 20.66 21.72
N SER A 215 1.76 21.37 22.33
CA SER A 215 0.92 22.36 21.63
C SER A 215 1.75 23.32 20.79
N GLY A 216 1.49 23.38 19.49
CA GLY A 216 2.18 24.25 18.53
C GLY A 216 3.47 23.70 17.93
N ASN A 217 3.99 22.56 18.36
CA ASN A 217 5.12 21.92 17.70
C ASN A 217 4.62 20.94 16.62
N LYS A 218 5.07 21.14 15.39
CA LYS A 218 4.76 20.28 14.24
C LYS A 218 5.77 19.16 14.05
N ILE A 219 6.81 19.06 14.87
CA ILE A 219 7.88 18.06 14.77
C ILE A 219 7.81 17.16 15.97
N ILE A 220 7.82 15.86 15.73
CA ILE A 220 7.82 14.81 16.76
C ILE A 220 8.99 13.88 16.50
N ASP A 221 9.84 13.71 17.49
CA ASP A 221 10.93 12.72 17.44
C ASP A 221 10.41 11.32 17.78
N ALA A 222 11.10 10.28 17.26
CA ALA A 222 10.72 8.90 17.53
C ALA A 222 10.72 8.60 19.04
N LYS A 223 9.62 8.04 19.53
CA LYS A 223 9.47 7.56 20.90
C LYS A 223 10.41 6.38 21.19
N THR A 224 10.58 5.52 20.17
CA THR A 224 11.42 4.32 20.25
C THR A 224 11.97 4.02 18.87
N ILE A 225 13.24 3.57 18.82
CA ILE A 225 13.90 3.07 17.61
C ILE A 225 14.31 1.63 17.86
N PHE A 226 13.82 0.70 17.05
CA PHE A 226 14.15 -0.72 17.12
C PHE A 226 15.27 -1.05 16.14
N THR A 227 16.31 -1.74 16.63
CA THR A 227 17.55 -2.00 15.90
C THR A 227 17.91 -3.49 15.98
N GLY A 228 17.22 -4.33 15.24
CA GLY A 228 17.48 -5.79 15.24
C GLY A 228 17.81 -6.34 13.86
N HIS A 229 17.25 -5.74 12.82
CA HIS A 229 17.57 -6.09 11.44
C HIS A 229 18.97 -5.63 11.04
N THR A 230 19.61 -6.37 10.13
CA THR A 230 20.98 -6.10 9.64
C THR A 230 21.01 -5.59 8.21
N ALA A 231 19.85 -5.45 7.58
CA ALA A 231 19.66 -4.93 6.24
C ALA A 231 18.41 -4.04 6.19
N VAL A 232 18.05 -3.53 5.01
CA VAL A 232 16.87 -2.69 4.76
C VAL A 232 15.62 -3.34 5.36
N VAL A 233 14.85 -2.59 6.15
CA VAL A 233 13.56 -3.05 6.67
C VAL A 233 12.48 -2.63 5.68
N GLU A 234 11.96 -3.61 4.96
CA GLU A 234 11.03 -3.40 3.87
C GLU A 234 9.61 -3.09 4.35
N ASP A 235 9.15 -3.83 5.36
CA ASP A 235 7.78 -3.65 5.85
C ASP A 235 7.65 -3.86 7.36
N VAL A 236 6.59 -3.27 7.91
CA VAL A 236 6.23 -3.36 9.31
C VAL A 236 4.71 -3.37 9.45
N ALA A 237 4.17 -4.22 10.32
CA ALA A 237 2.73 -4.29 10.57
C ALA A 237 2.44 -4.51 12.05
N TRP A 238 1.50 -3.74 12.60
CA TRP A 238 0.95 -4.02 13.91
C TRP A 238 0.09 -5.29 13.91
N HIS A 239 0.14 -6.01 15.01
CA HIS A 239 -0.82 -7.06 15.28
C HIS A 239 -2.23 -6.45 15.45
N LEU A 240 -3.26 -7.07 14.84
CA LEU A 240 -4.57 -6.45 14.77
C LEU A 240 -5.35 -6.48 16.10
N LEU A 241 -5.06 -7.43 16.99
CA LEU A 241 -5.76 -7.61 18.27
C LEU A 241 -4.89 -7.33 19.50
N HIS A 242 -3.55 -7.28 19.35
CA HIS A 242 -2.63 -7.03 20.46
C HIS A 242 -1.90 -5.70 20.27
N GLU A 243 -2.22 -4.73 21.09
CA GLU A 243 -1.72 -3.34 21.01
C GLU A 243 -0.20 -3.19 21.10
N SER A 244 0.49 -4.17 21.72
CA SER A 244 1.94 -4.13 21.96
C SER A 244 2.77 -4.95 20.97
N LEU A 245 2.14 -5.79 20.15
CA LEU A 245 2.85 -6.69 19.25
C LEU A 245 2.88 -6.15 17.83
N PHE A 246 4.02 -6.29 17.15
CA PHE A 246 4.16 -6.02 15.73
C PHE A 246 5.17 -6.95 15.09
N GLY A 247 5.10 -7.08 13.77
CA GLY A 247 6.03 -7.80 12.94
C GLY A 247 6.82 -6.86 12.03
N SER A 248 8.02 -7.28 11.65
CA SER A 248 8.84 -6.63 10.64
C SER A 248 9.53 -7.66 9.74
N VAL A 249 9.81 -7.27 8.49
CA VAL A 249 10.51 -8.07 7.51
C VAL A 249 11.56 -7.22 6.80
N ALA A 250 12.64 -7.87 6.32
CA ALA A 250 13.79 -7.16 5.81
C ALA A 250 14.56 -7.97 4.74
N ASP A 251 15.52 -7.29 4.09
CA ASP A 251 16.45 -7.90 3.14
C ASP A 251 17.40 -8.91 3.79
N ASP A 252 17.51 -8.92 5.12
CA ASP A 252 18.24 -9.96 5.87
C ASP A 252 17.49 -11.31 5.88
N GLN A 253 16.42 -11.46 5.08
CA GLN A 253 15.60 -12.66 4.90
C GLN A 253 14.81 -13.07 6.15
N LYS A 254 14.74 -12.18 7.14
CA LYS A 254 14.15 -12.47 8.44
C LYS A 254 12.75 -11.86 8.59
N LEU A 255 11.93 -12.61 9.30
CA LEU A 255 10.71 -12.14 9.96
C LEU A 255 11.00 -11.99 11.44
N MET A 256 10.76 -10.83 12.02
CA MET A 256 10.90 -10.56 13.44
C MET A 256 9.56 -10.16 14.07
N ILE A 257 9.31 -10.66 15.28
CA ILE A 257 8.17 -10.29 16.11
C ILE A 257 8.67 -9.53 17.32
N TRP A 258 8.06 -8.39 17.58
CA TRP A 258 8.43 -7.43 18.61
C TRP A 258 7.32 -7.23 19.63
N ASP A 259 7.70 -6.93 20.86
CA ASP A 259 6.79 -6.50 21.91
C ASP A 259 7.28 -5.13 22.46
N THR A 260 6.45 -4.09 22.28
CA THR A 260 6.80 -2.72 22.72
C THR A 260 6.92 -2.56 24.23
N ARG A 261 6.45 -3.52 25.02
CA ARG A 261 6.60 -3.55 26.49
C ARG A 261 8.01 -3.98 26.91
N SER A 262 8.75 -4.62 26.01
CA SER A 262 10.14 -5.00 26.28
C SER A 262 11.03 -3.77 26.34
N ALA A 263 11.89 -3.68 27.35
CA ALA A 263 12.89 -2.62 27.46
C ALA A 263 14.05 -2.78 26.48
N ALA A 264 14.19 -3.96 25.86
CA ALA A 264 15.27 -4.27 24.92
C ALA A 264 14.80 -4.02 23.46
N HIS A 265 14.96 -2.79 22.98
CA HIS A 265 14.55 -2.40 21.62
C HIS A 265 15.47 -2.90 20.51
N ASN A 266 16.55 -3.59 20.85
CA ASN A 266 17.47 -4.26 19.91
C ASN A 266 17.28 -5.78 19.89
N LYS A 267 16.31 -6.33 20.62
CA LYS A 267 16.07 -7.76 20.71
C LYS A 267 14.60 -8.07 20.47
N PRO A 268 14.25 -8.63 19.28
CA PRO A 268 12.90 -9.08 19.01
C PRO A 268 12.52 -10.27 19.93
N SER A 269 11.23 -10.46 20.14
CA SER A 269 10.68 -11.61 20.87
C SER A 269 10.90 -12.91 20.12
N HIS A 270 10.79 -12.85 18.79
CA HIS A 270 11.07 -13.97 17.89
C HIS A 270 11.80 -13.48 16.65
N THR A 271 12.71 -14.32 16.14
CA THR A 271 13.40 -14.12 14.87
C THR A 271 13.31 -15.43 14.08
N VAL A 272 12.95 -15.33 12.80
CA VAL A 272 12.76 -16.47 11.91
C VAL A 272 13.52 -16.20 10.62
N ASP A 273 14.27 -17.18 10.11
CA ASP A 273 14.77 -17.19 8.74
C ASP A 273 13.59 -17.54 7.84
N ALA A 274 12.93 -16.50 7.33
CA ALA A 274 11.61 -16.66 6.74
C ALA A 274 11.66 -17.11 5.29
N HIS A 275 12.62 -16.62 4.53
CA HIS A 275 12.72 -16.84 3.09
C HIS A 275 14.17 -17.02 2.65
N SER A 276 14.37 -17.35 1.37
CA SER A 276 15.71 -17.51 0.78
C SER A 276 16.22 -16.26 0.03
N ALA A 277 15.40 -15.22 -0.03
CA ALA A 277 15.73 -13.90 -0.57
C ALA A 277 15.07 -12.81 0.30
N GLU A 278 15.16 -11.55 -0.11
CA GLU A 278 14.60 -10.38 0.55
C GLU A 278 13.12 -10.58 0.87
N VAL A 279 12.66 -10.12 2.04
CA VAL A 279 11.26 -10.23 2.45
C VAL A 279 10.62 -8.85 2.38
N ASN A 280 9.76 -8.66 1.37
CA ASN A 280 9.27 -7.35 0.98
C ASN A 280 8.00 -6.91 1.72
N CYS A 281 7.20 -7.85 2.23
CA CYS A 281 5.92 -7.50 2.85
C CYS A 281 5.46 -8.53 3.88
N LEU A 282 4.63 -8.06 4.82
CA LEU A 282 3.94 -8.92 5.78
C LEU A 282 2.53 -8.41 6.07
N SER A 283 1.65 -9.32 6.47
CA SER A 283 0.27 -8.97 6.84
C SER A 283 -0.28 -9.95 7.86
N PHE A 284 -0.87 -9.43 8.95
CA PHE A 284 -1.56 -10.24 9.95
C PHE A 284 -2.97 -10.58 9.49
N ASN A 285 -3.44 -11.79 9.82
CA ASN A 285 -4.79 -12.21 9.50
C ASN A 285 -5.81 -11.50 10.40
N PRO A 286 -6.86 -10.88 9.84
CA PRO A 286 -7.85 -10.14 10.62
C PRO A 286 -8.80 -11.03 11.42
N TYR A 287 -8.90 -12.33 11.10
CA TYR A 287 -9.82 -13.28 11.73
C TYR A 287 -9.12 -14.23 12.71
N SER A 288 -7.82 -14.42 12.56
CA SER A 288 -7.02 -15.32 13.41
C SER A 288 -5.81 -14.59 13.98
N GLU A 289 -5.82 -14.39 15.30
CA GLU A 289 -4.74 -13.70 16.02
C GLU A 289 -3.36 -14.34 15.87
N PHE A 290 -3.29 -15.61 15.50
CA PHE A 290 -2.02 -16.33 15.41
C PHE A 290 -1.43 -16.37 14.00
N ILE A 291 -2.15 -15.95 12.99
CA ILE A 291 -1.76 -16.15 11.59
C ILE A 291 -1.25 -14.86 10.97
N LEU A 292 -0.13 -14.96 10.28
CA LEU A 292 0.39 -13.92 9.41
C LEU A 292 0.96 -14.51 8.12
N ALA A 293 1.08 -13.66 7.11
CA ALA A 293 1.68 -13.99 5.83
C ALA A 293 2.89 -13.08 5.57
N SER A 294 3.91 -13.61 4.90
CA SER A 294 5.04 -12.87 4.36
C SER A 294 5.22 -13.16 2.88
N GLY A 295 5.63 -12.15 2.11
CA GLY A 295 5.94 -12.26 0.68
C GLY A 295 7.38 -11.84 0.40
N SER A 296 8.04 -12.51 -0.54
CA SER A 296 9.46 -12.39 -0.76
C SER A 296 9.86 -12.31 -2.25
N ALA A 297 11.04 -11.79 -2.49
CA ALA A 297 11.75 -11.83 -3.76
C ALA A 297 12.08 -13.28 -4.20
N ASP A 298 12.00 -14.27 -3.30
CA ASP A 298 12.10 -15.69 -3.64
C ASP A 298 10.86 -16.23 -4.38
N LYS A 299 9.89 -15.36 -4.72
CA LYS A 299 8.65 -15.65 -5.48
C LYS A 299 7.63 -16.45 -4.68
N THR A 300 7.79 -16.55 -3.38
CA THR A 300 6.89 -17.30 -2.51
C THR A 300 6.16 -16.42 -1.51
N VAL A 301 4.93 -16.84 -1.15
CA VAL A 301 4.20 -16.32 0.00
C VAL A 301 4.17 -17.41 1.05
N ALA A 302 4.61 -17.11 2.26
CA ALA A 302 4.62 -18.03 3.39
C ALA A 302 3.56 -17.66 4.42
N LEU A 303 2.85 -18.66 4.95
CA LEU A 303 1.97 -18.53 6.12
C LEU A 303 2.66 -19.02 7.37
N TRP A 304 2.45 -18.30 8.46
CA TRP A 304 3.08 -18.53 9.76
C TRP A 304 2.05 -18.58 10.88
N ASP A 305 2.35 -19.40 11.88
CA ASP A 305 1.62 -19.44 13.16
C ASP A 305 2.53 -18.88 14.27
N LEU A 306 2.13 -17.79 14.92
CA LEU A 306 2.87 -17.14 16.02
C LEU A 306 3.16 -18.07 17.19
N ARG A 307 2.35 -19.14 17.38
CA ARG A 307 2.56 -20.14 18.42
C ARG A 307 3.70 -21.10 18.10
N ASN A 308 4.04 -21.24 16.81
CA ASN A 308 5.13 -22.11 16.34
C ASN A 308 5.78 -21.55 15.06
N LEU A 309 6.64 -20.58 15.20
CA LEU A 309 7.36 -19.94 14.10
C LEU A 309 8.56 -20.76 13.57
N LYS A 310 8.79 -21.96 14.10
CA LYS A 310 9.89 -22.83 13.64
C LYS A 310 9.64 -23.41 12.25
N LEU A 311 8.38 -23.53 11.84
CA LEU A 311 7.95 -24.11 10.56
C LEU A 311 6.90 -23.24 9.93
N LYS A 312 6.98 -23.10 8.60
CA LYS A 312 5.90 -22.51 7.79
C LYS A 312 4.66 -23.40 7.89
N LEU A 313 3.48 -22.80 8.05
CA LEU A 313 2.22 -23.54 7.90
C LEU A 313 2.01 -23.96 6.45
N HIS A 314 2.32 -23.05 5.52
CA HIS A 314 2.21 -23.28 4.09
C HIS A 314 3.13 -22.36 3.32
N SER A 315 3.53 -22.77 2.10
CA SER A 315 4.26 -21.96 1.14
C SER A 315 3.52 -22.01 -0.20
N PHE A 316 3.16 -20.83 -0.73
CA PHE A 316 2.58 -20.69 -2.06
C PHE A 316 3.69 -20.37 -3.05
N GLU A 317 3.87 -21.23 -4.06
CA GLU A 317 5.01 -21.19 -5.00
C GLU A 317 4.57 -20.96 -6.46
N SER A 318 3.36 -20.43 -6.67
CA SER A 318 2.78 -20.28 -8.01
C SER A 318 3.26 -19.02 -8.75
N HIS A 319 3.73 -18.03 -8.03
CA HIS A 319 4.22 -16.78 -8.61
C HIS A 319 5.50 -16.98 -9.45
N LYS A 320 5.62 -16.18 -10.52
CA LYS A 320 6.74 -16.24 -11.45
C LYS A 320 7.78 -15.17 -11.19
N ASP A 321 7.45 -14.17 -10.37
CA ASP A 321 8.31 -13.04 -10.04
C ASP A 321 8.17 -12.65 -8.57
N GLU A 322 8.95 -11.68 -8.12
CA GLU A 322 9.03 -11.19 -6.75
C GLU A 322 7.67 -10.76 -6.20
N ILE A 323 7.45 -10.99 -4.92
CA ILE A 323 6.23 -10.57 -4.22
C ILE A 323 6.52 -9.26 -3.49
N PHE A 324 5.90 -8.17 -3.91
CA PHE A 324 6.06 -6.85 -3.29
C PHE A 324 4.99 -6.54 -2.24
N GLN A 325 3.78 -7.12 -2.35
CA GLN A 325 2.71 -6.83 -1.43
C GLN A 325 1.85 -8.06 -1.15
N VAL A 326 1.52 -8.29 0.12
CA VAL A 326 0.51 -9.25 0.58
C VAL A 326 -0.57 -8.48 1.33
N LEU A 327 -1.82 -8.64 0.91
CA LEU A 327 -2.98 -8.04 1.56
C LEU A 327 -3.88 -9.14 2.11
N ASN A 328 -4.31 -8.99 3.37
CA ASN A 328 -5.42 -9.78 3.89
C ASN A 328 -6.73 -9.11 3.47
N LEU A 329 -7.49 -9.78 2.62
CA LEU A 329 -8.78 -9.30 2.15
C LEU A 329 -9.82 -9.35 3.29
N LEU A 330 -10.29 -8.19 3.69
CA LEU A 330 -11.45 -8.03 4.56
C LEU A 330 -12.76 -7.91 3.77
N LEU A 331 -12.68 -7.61 2.49
CA LEU A 331 -13.81 -7.39 1.58
C LEU A 331 -13.40 -7.74 0.15
N GLU A 332 -14.34 -8.18 -0.64
CA GLU A 332 -14.26 -8.75 -2.00
C GLU A 332 -13.68 -7.83 -3.09
N MET A 333 -12.86 -6.82 -2.75
CA MET A 333 -12.23 -5.92 -3.72
C MET A 333 -10.73 -6.13 -3.76
N ILE A 334 -10.24 -6.63 -4.88
CA ILE A 334 -8.81 -6.78 -5.19
C ILE A 334 -8.35 -5.52 -5.91
N LEU A 335 -7.39 -4.79 -5.30
CA LEU A 335 -6.57 -3.80 -6.01
C LEU A 335 -5.36 -4.55 -6.60
N ILE A 336 -5.25 -4.56 -7.90
CA ILE A 336 -4.10 -5.09 -8.65
C ILE A 336 -3.33 -3.91 -9.22
#